data_c549dd662a853fc5da08c75811d11955
#
_entry.id   c549dd662a853fc5da08c75811d11955
#
_cell.length_a   1.000
_cell.length_b   1.000
_cell.length_c   1.000
_cell.angle_alpha   90.00
_cell.angle_beta   90.00
_cell.angle_gamma   90.00
#
_symmetry.space_group_name_H-M   'P 1'
#
loop_
_entity.id
_entity.type
_entity.pdbx_description
1 polymer ?
#
loop_
_entity_poly.entity_id
_entity_poly.type
_entity_poly.pdbx_seq_one_letter_code
_entity_poly.pdbx_strand_id
1 'polypeptide(L)'
;MQTHTFDAEVRQLLDLVIHSLYSDREVFLRELISNASDALDRARVAGLREELREAADEPAIDIRIDPVESTLTVEDNGIGLTAEQAVEHLGTIARSGTKAFAKALEDGVEHDLIGQFGVGFYAALMVAEKVTVDSLSARTDAEPMRWVCDGSTEYTVSESERAHRGTSVTLQLKEDAFDFLDADTLKAVIKRHSEYVRYPIRVDGEQVNEPKALWVRKPNEIEDDEYKDFYRQVTGDWGEPATWKHIHADAPCQYKAVLYIPALPPQDLNYPDGKRPLRLYARRVLIEEEARALLPEYLRFVRGVVDSEDLQLNVSREMVQQTAAVKQLGDALVSQVLRHLKKLAKKEPEEYGEIWKSYGTTLKEGIHNDVKRRDKLVELARFDSTRFDSVGQVSLKEYVEAMPEDQDTVWFLTGPDRATVSRSPLLEGFRKKGWEVLLLTDPVDEWMVTSVPEYEGKPLQSVAKGELDLDDEDEPESEATQDLVGWIGGLLTGQVKAVRTTSRLTDSASVLVDDTGDIGSNMARILRQVNQDMPTAMRILEVNPDHPMVKTLERLHSAGRTTEAEPIAHLLLDQARLVEGQVQDPVALVQRLQTLSALAAQALGVGATVETAVETEHPTPDVEVVTPDEIITND
;
A
#
# COMPACT_ATOMS: atom_id res chain seq x y z
N MET A 1 6.45 -22.92 54.76
CA MET A 1 6.89 -23.23 53.39
C MET A 1 6.13 -24.46 52.95
N GLN A 2 5.35 -24.33 51.90
CA GLN A 2 4.60 -25.43 51.31
C GLN A 2 5.14 -25.64 49.88
N THR A 3 5.46 -26.88 49.52
CA THR A 3 5.93 -27.25 48.20
C THR A 3 4.74 -27.82 47.43
N HIS A 4 4.55 -27.33 46.20
CA HIS A 4 3.53 -27.77 45.28
C HIS A 4 4.17 -28.27 44.00
N THR A 5 3.57 -29.29 43.39
CA THR A 5 4.04 -29.84 42.11
C THR A 5 3.12 -29.39 40.98
N PHE A 6 3.67 -28.96 39.87
CA PHE A 6 2.91 -28.68 38.68
C PHE A 6 2.31 -29.98 38.08
N ASP A 7 1.12 -29.94 37.55
CA ASP A 7 0.54 -31.06 36.80
C ASP A 7 1.41 -31.41 35.58
N ALA A 8 1.40 -32.67 35.13
CA ALA A 8 2.23 -33.16 34.02
C ALA A 8 1.96 -32.43 32.71
N GLU A 9 0.72 -31.96 32.49
CA GLU A 9 0.32 -31.16 31.34
C GLU A 9 0.96 -29.76 31.35
N VAL A 10 1.23 -29.22 32.53
CA VAL A 10 1.88 -27.91 32.73
C VAL A 10 3.31 -27.91 32.23
N ARG A 11 4.06 -29.02 32.42
CA ARG A 11 5.44 -29.13 31.94
C ARG A 11 5.53 -29.04 30.41
N GLN A 12 4.66 -29.78 29.71
CA GLN A 12 4.63 -29.71 28.23
C GLN A 12 4.24 -28.32 27.72
N LEU A 13 3.32 -27.63 28.43
CA LEU A 13 2.97 -26.25 28.12
C LEU A 13 4.11 -25.27 28.42
N LEU A 14 4.83 -25.44 29.53
CA LEU A 14 6.02 -24.63 29.84
C LEU A 14 7.09 -24.78 28.77
N ASP A 15 7.42 -26.01 28.37
CA ASP A 15 8.36 -26.27 27.27
C ASP A 15 7.91 -25.62 25.96
N LEU A 16 6.62 -25.69 25.66
CA LEU A 16 6.03 -25.10 24.45
C LEU A 16 6.03 -23.55 24.52
N VAL A 17 5.75 -22.96 25.68
CA VAL A 17 5.81 -21.51 25.92
C VAL A 17 7.24 -21.02 25.79
N ILE A 18 8.20 -21.72 26.46
CA ILE A 18 9.61 -21.30 26.51
C ILE A 18 10.30 -21.43 25.14
N HIS A 19 9.94 -22.45 24.33
CA HIS A 19 10.70 -22.79 23.13
C HIS A 19 9.96 -22.61 21.80
N SER A 20 8.63 -22.40 21.78
CA SER A 20 7.86 -22.42 20.55
C SER A 20 6.81 -21.32 20.42
N LEU A 21 6.40 -20.67 21.51
CA LEU A 21 5.29 -19.73 21.49
C LEU A 21 5.71 -18.31 21.17
N TYR A 22 6.94 -17.94 21.52
CA TYR A 22 7.49 -16.60 21.34
C TYR A 22 8.75 -16.65 20.47
N SER A 23 8.79 -15.80 19.45
CA SER A 23 9.93 -15.67 18.55
C SER A 23 11.02 -14.74 19.13
N ASP A 24 10.64 -13.82 20.00
CA ASP A 24 11.52 -12.82 20.61
C ASP A 24 11.53 -12.92 22.12
N ARG A 25 12.74 -12.90 22.72
CA ARG A 25 12.92 -12.95 24.18
C ARG A 25 12.45 -11.67 24.87
N GLU A 26 12.48 -10.51 24.21
CA GLU A 26 12.03 -9.22 24.74
C GLU A 26 10.58 -9.26 25.28
N VAL A 27 9.80 -10.20 24.79
CA VAL A 27 8.39 -10.42 25.20
C VAL A 27 8.22 -10.61 26.70
N PHE A 28 9.22 -11.18 27.42
CA PHE A 28 9.10 -11.37 28.88
C PHE A 28 8.85 -10.04 29.60
N LEU A 29 9.56 -8.98 29.19
CA LEU A 29 9.43 -7.67 29.81
C LEU A 29 8.08 -7.02 29.50
N ARG A 30 7.63 -7.13 28.24
CA ARG A 30 6.29 -6.68 27.83
C ARG A 30 5.19 -7.33 28.66
N GLU A 31 5.27 -8.65 28.87
CA GLU A 31 4.26 -9.39 29.64
C GLU A 31 4.27 -9.02 31.12
N LEU A 32 5.45 -8.85 31.72
CA LEU A 32 5.55 -8.43 33.14
C LEU A 32 5.01 -7.01 33.34
N ILE A 33 5.35 -6.07 32.45
CA ILE A 33 4.81 -4.70 32.46
C ILE A 33 3.28 -4.71 32.26
N SER A 34 2.77 -5.52 31.36
CA SER A 34 1.33 -5.66 31.13
C SER A 34 0.59 -6.16 32.36
N ASN A 35 1.15 -7.18 33.04
CA ASN A 35 0.59 -7.73 34.28
C ASN A 35 0.63 -6.69 35.41
N ALA A 36 1.71 -5.93 35.53
CA ALA A 36 1.83 -4.84 36.50
C ALA A 36 0.82 -3.72 36.23
N SER A 37 0.62 -3.32 34.94
CA SER A 37 -0.40 -2.35 34.54
C SER A 37 -1.81 -2.83 34.88
N ASP A 38 -2.14 -4.10 34.61
CA ASP A 38 -3.42 -4.71 34.98
C ASP A 38 -3.66 -4.71 36.49
N ALA A 39 -2.60 -4.99 37.28
CA ALA A 39 -2.68 -4.97 38.74
C ALA A 39 -2.96 -3.56 39.28
N LEU A 40 -2.39 -2.53 38.66
CA LEU A 40 -2.64 -1.11 38.96
C LEU A 40 -4.06 -0.68 38.59
N ASP A 41 -4.56 -1.08 37.41
CA ASP A 41 -5.93 -0.79 36.99
C ASP A 41 -6.96 -1.47 37.90
N ARG A 42 -6.73 -2.73 38.30
CA ARG A 42 -7.58 -3.43 39.30
C ARG A 42 -7.58 -2.71 40.62
N ALA A 43 -6.43 -2.26 41.11
CA ALA A 43 -6.35 -1.50 42.36
C ALA A 43 -7.14 -0.20 42.29
N ARG A 44 -7.03 0.52 41.17
CA ARG A 44 -7.77 1.76 40.91
C ARG A 44 -9.29 1.53 40.93
N VAL A 45 -9.75 0.48 40.23
CA VAL A 45 -11.19 0.15 40.17
C VAL A 45 -11.73 -0.35 41.51
N ALA A 46 -10.98 -1.21 42.21
CA ALA A 46 -11.33 -1.71 43.54
C ALA A 46 -11.40 -0.57 44.58
N GLY A 47 -10.46 0.37 44.54
CA GLY A 47 -10.44 1.53 45.42
C GLY A 47 -11.62 2.49 45.27
N LEU A 48 -12.40 2.39 44.17
CA LEU A 48 -13.67 3.12 44.02
C LEU A 48 -14.84 2.48 44.78
N ARG A 49 -14.72 1.23 45.21
CA ARG A 49 -15.77 0.40 45.79
C ARG A 49 -15.50 -0.05 47.23
N GLU A 50 -14.23 -0.24 47.56
CA GLU A 50 -13.79 -0.85 48.78
C GLU A 50 -12.60 -0.06 49.37
N GLU A 51 -12.45 -0.12 50.72
CA GLU A 51 -11.29 0.42 51.37
C GLU A 51 -10.10 -0.55 51.20
N LEU A 52 -9.06 -0.07 50.54
CA LEU A 52 -7.85 -0.84 50.27
C LEU A 52 -6.74 -0.42 51.22
N ARG A 53 -5.79 -1.36 51.48
CA ARG A 53 -4.51 -1.06 52.11
C ARG A 53 -3.79 0.04 51.31
N GLU A 54 -3.21 1.03 51.99
CA GLU A 54 -2.49 2.13 51.34
C GLU A 54 -1.30 1.60 50.53
N ALA A 55 -1.04 2.23 49.39
CA ALA A 55 0.19 2.04 48.63
C ALA A 55 1.33 2.87 49.25
N ALA A 56 2.57 2.48 49.02
CA ALA A 56 3.72 3.27 49.48
C ALA A 56 3.82 4.63 48.74
N ASP A 57 3.51 4.62 47.42
CA ASP A 57 3.70 5.73 46.50
C ASP A 57 2.56 5.83 45.48
N GLU A 58 2.64 6.83 44.59
CA GLU A 58 1.77 6.95 43.44
C GLU A 58 1.86 5.68 42.52
N PRO A 59 0.77 5.33 41.81
CA PRO A 59 0.77 4.15 40.95
C PRO A 59 1.90 4.20 39.91
N ALA A 60 2.80 3.23 39.97
CA ALA A 60 3.97 3.13 39.08
C ALA A 60 4.43 1.68 38.91
N ILE A 61 5.27 1.47 37.88
CA ILE A 61 6.01 0.23 37.63
C ILE A 61 7.49 0.56 37.73
N ASP A 62 8.17 -0.05 38.68
CA ASP A 62 9.60 0.16 38.94
C ASP A 62 10.41 -1.06 38.52
N ILE A 63 11.42 -0.84 37.67
CA ILE A 63 12.34 -1.87 37.19
C ILE A 63 13.71 -1.58 37.77
N ARG A 64 14.29 -2.58 38.45
CA ARG A 64 15.62 -2.47 39.07
C ARG A 64 16.53 -3.56 38.56
N ILE A 65 17.79 -3.19 38.34
CA ILE A 65 18.85 -4.07 37.86
C ILE A 65 19.87 -4.24 38.99
N ASP A 66 20.24 -5.48 39.27
CA ASP A 66 21.39 -5.79 40.13
C ASP A 66 22.39 -6.66 39.35
N PRO A 67 23.43 -6.04 38.75
CA PRO A 67 24.44 -6.78 38.00
C PRO A 67 25.31 -7.71 38.85
N VAL A 68 25.43 -7.47 40.17
CA VAL A 68 26.24 -8.31 41.07
C VAL A 68 25.54 -9.63 41.31
N GLU A 69 24.25 -9.56 41.61
CA GLU A 69 23.42 -10.74 41.84
C GLU A 69 22.84 -11.30 40.53
N SER A 70 23.11 -10.66 39.38
CA SER A 70 22.54 -11.00 38.06
C SER A 70 21.02 -11.08 38.11
N THR A 71 20.36 -10.10 38.74
CA THR A 71 18.89 -10.07 38.87
C THR A 71 18.29 -8.85 38.24
N LEU A 72 17.08 -9.07 37.67
CA LEU A 72 16.16 -8.04 37.16
C LEU A 72 14.87 -8.13 37.97
N THR A 73 14.43 -7.01 38.54
CA THR A 73 13.19 -6.95 39.33
C THR A 73 12.20 -6.00 38.66
N VAL A 74 10.97 -6.46 38.42
CA VAL A 74 9.82 -5.66 38.01
C VAL A 74 8.84 -5.57 39.15
N GLU A 75 8.55 -4.38 39.63
CA GLU A 75 7.69 -4.13 40.79
C GLU A 75 6.53 -3.22 40.46
N ASP A 76 5.34 -3.54 40.96
CA ASP A 76 4.15 -2.68 40.94
C ASP A 76 3.62 -2.46 42.37
N ASN A 77 2.89 -1.36 42.57
CA ASN A 77 2.15 -1.07 43.80
C ASN A 77 0.63 -1.22 43.59
N GLY A 78 0.23 -2.19 42.76
CA GLY A 78 -1.13 -2.51 42.38
C GLY A 78 -1.93 -3.28 43.43
N ILE A 79 -2.87 -4.14 42.95
CA ILE A 79 -3.79 -4.90 43.81
C ILE A 79 -3.09 -6.01 44.64
N GLY A 80 -1.93 -6.48 44.19
CA GLY A 80 -1.21 -7.62 44.79
C GLY A 80 -1.98 -8.94 44.73
N LEU A 81 -1.39 -9.99 45.32
CA LEU A 81 -1.92 -11.35 45.37
C LEU A 81 -1.95 -11.88 46.81
N THR A 82 -2.94 -12.72 47.13
CA THR A 82 -2.90 -13.59 48.33
C THR A 82 -2.19 -14.90 48.00
N ALA A 83 -1.82 -15.69 49.02
CA ALA A 83 -1.19 -16.99 48.80
C ALA A 83 -2.07 -17.95 48.00
N GLU A 84 -3.39 -17.93 48.23
CA GLU A 84 -4.36 -18.75 47.48
C GLU A 84 -4.42 -18.31 46.01
N GLN A 85 -4.44 -16.98 45.75
CA GLN A 85 -4.42 -16.43 44.41
C GLN A 85 -3.11 -16.75 43.68
N ALA A 86 -1.97 -16.73 44.37
CA ALA A 86 -0.70 -17.12 43.78
C ALA A 86 -0.69 -18.61 43.37
N VAL A 87 -1.22 -19.50 44.19
CA VAL A 87 -1.37 -20.92 43.85
C VAL A 87 -2.33 -21.07 42.65
N GLU A 88 -3.41 -20.33 42.62
CA GLU A 88 -4.41 -20.40 41.55
C GLU A 88 -3.90 -19.79 40.21
N HIS A 89 -3.23 -18.64 40.24
CA HIS A 89 -2.84 -17.88 39.03
C HIS A 89 -1.41 -18.17 38.58
N LEU A 90 -0.48 -18.48 39.50
CA LEU A 90 0.92 -18.78 39.16
C LEU A 90 1.25 -20.27 39.27
N GLY A 91 0.42 -21.07 39.93
CA GLY A 91 0.65 -22.50 40.15
C GLY A 91 -0.16 -23.43 39.24
N THR A 92 -1.17 -22.91 38.54
CA THR A 92 -2.09 -23.73 37.74
C THR A 92 -2.27 -23.15 36.36
N ILE A 93 -1.27 -23.34 35.47
CA ILE A 93 -1.42 -23.00 34.04
C ILE A 93 -2.63 -23.71 33.42
N ALA A 94 -3.05 -24.84 33.93
CA ALA A 94 -3.97 -25.74 33.29
C ALA A 94 -5.43 -25.70 33.77
N ARG A 95 -5.79 -25.08 34.91
CA ARG A 95 -7.20 -25.05 35.34
C ARG A 95 -8.02 -23.92 34.74
N SER A 96 -7.42 -22.81 34.43
CA SER A 96 -8.07 -21.77 33.58
C SER A 96 -7.71 -21.94 32.09
N GLY A 97 -6.56 -22.57 31.79
CA GLY A 97 -5.97 -22.59 30.46
C GLY A 97 -6.52 -23.65 29.52
N THR A 98 -6.61 -24.93 29.88
CA THR A 98 -6.92 -25.93 28.87
C THR A 98 -8.42 -26.06 28.57
N LYS A 99 -9.29 -26.05 29.56
CA LYS A 99 -10.74 -26.04 29.32
C LYS A 99 -11.31 -24.66 29.04
N ALA A 100 -10.81 -23.58 29.66
CA ALA A 100 -11.17 -22.22 29.33
C ALA A 100 -10.45 -21.72 28.07
N PHE A 101 -9.27 -22.19 27.75
CA PHE A 101 -8.53 -21.96 26.52
C PHE A 101 -9.19 -22.67 25.32
N ALA A 102 -9.55 -23.94 25.46
CA ALA A 102 -10.34 -24.63 24.44
C ALA A 102 -11.74 -24.03 24.30
N LYS A 103 -12.37 -23.60 25.39
CA LYS A 103 -13.70 -22.99 25.39
C LYS A 103 -13.67 -21.53 24.97
N ALA A 104 -12.62 -20.75 25.29
CA ALA A 104 -12.44 -19.38 24.76
C ALA A 104 -12.08 -19.38 23.26
N LEU A 105 -11.43 -20.43 22.76
CA LEU A 105 -11.26 -20.66 21.32
C LEU A 105 -12.58 -21.01 20.62
N GLU A 106 -13.53 -21.68 21.31
CA GLU A 106 -14.82 -22.07 20.76
C GLU A 106 -15.93 -21.02 20.94
N ASP A 107 -15.96 -20.30 22.08
CA ASP A 107 -17.10 -19.48 22.50
C ASP A 107 -16.94 -17.95 22.28
N GLY A 108 -15.78 -17.43 21.92
CA GLY A 108 -15.58 -15.99 21.62
C GLY A 108 -15.97 -15.04 22.75
N VAL A 109 -15.84 -15.44 24.03
CA VAL A 109 -16.34 -14.69 25.18
C VAL A 109 -15.34 -13.62 25.65
N GLU A 110 -15.84 -12.38 25.68
CA GLU A 110 -15.16 -11.17 26.16
C GLU A 110 -14.78 -11.24 27.65
N HIS A 111 -13.51 -10.96 27.95
CA HIS A 111 -13.08 -10.58 29.31
C HIS A 111 -12.14 -9.37 29.25
N ASP A 112 -12.37 -8.42 30.15
CA ASP A 112 -11.85 -7.05 30.19
C ASP A 112 -10.37 -6.85 30.61
N LEU A 113 -9.50 -7.87 30.54
CA LEU A 113 -8.13 -7.79 31.05
C LEU A 113 -7.09 -8.07 29.94
N ILE A 114 -5.95 -7.37 29.99
CA ILE A 114 -4.81 -7.56 29.06
C ILE A 114 -4.24 -8.97 29.21
N GLY A 115 -4.18 -9.53 30.44
CA GLY A 115 -3.64 -10.85 30.78
C GLY A 115 -4.63 -12.02 30.63
N GLN A 116 -5.35 -12.16 29.52
CA GLN A 116 -6.45 -13.12 29.34
C GLN A 116 -6.08 -14.60 29.47
N PHE A 117 -4.82 -14.98 29.19
CA PHE A 117 -4.45 -16.39 29.02
C PHE A 117 -3.67 -16.99 30.19
N GLY A 118 -3.19 -16.19 31.17
CA GLY A 118 -2.42 -16.66 32.32
C GLY A 118 -1.07 -17.31 32.00
N VAL A 119 -0.61 -17.22 30.74
CA VAL A 119 0.65 -17.81 30.27
C VAL A 119 1.77 -16.78 30.11
N GLY A 120 1.45 -15.49 29.95
CA GLY A 120 2.44 -14.43 29.71
C GLY A 120 3.48 -14.30 30.84
N PHE A 121 3.08 -14.57 32.10
CA PHE A 121 4.01 -14.58 33.22
C PHE A 121 5.19 -15.57 33.04
N TYR A 122 4.91 -16.71 32.40
CA TYR A 122 5.94 -17.73 32.19
C TYR A 122 6.98 -17.40 31.12
N ALA A 123 6.73 -16.35 30.30
CA ALA A 123 7.76 -15.80 29.41
C ALA A 123 9.02 -15.38 30.21
N ALA A 124 8.87 -15.07 31.51
CA ALA A 124 9.99 -14.81 32.40
C ALA A 124 11.01 -15.96 32.47
N LEU A 125 10.56 -17.22 32.33
CA LEU A 125 11.45 -18.40 32.35
C LEU A 125 12.24 -18.57 31.02
N MET A 126 11.95 -17.81 29.99
CA MET A 126 12.80 -17.76 28.78
C MET A 126 14.18 -17.16 29.13
N VAL A 127 14.21 -16.17 30.03
CA VAL A 127 15.40 -15.39 30.35
C VAL A 127 15.92 -15.67 31.79
N ALA A 128 15.10 -16.28 32.65
CA ALA A 128 15.45 -16.52 34.05
C ALA A 128 15.63 -18.00 34.38
N GLU A 129 16.65 -18.31 35.21
CA GLU A 129 16.82 -19.63 35.83
C GLU A 129 15.86 -19.79 37.02
N LYS A 130 15.55 -18.69 37.70
CA LYS A 130 14.69 -18.66 38.87
C LYS A 130 13.85 -17.41 38.88
N VAL A 131 12.56 -17.57 39.19
CA VAL A 131 11.60 -16.49 39.36
C VAL A 131 11.11 -16.47 40.80
N THR A 132 11.23 -15.31 41.45
CA THR A 132 10.70 -15.06 42.81
C THR A 132 9.64 -13.98 42.74
N VAL A 133 8.45 -14.25 43.28
CA VAL A 133 7.35 -13.30 43.37
C VAL A 133 7.03 -13.01 44.81
N ASP A 134 7.31 -11.78 45.26
CA ASP A 134 6.90 -11.27 46.57
C ASP A 134 5.64 -10.39 46.38
N SER A 135 4.56 -10.73 47.07
CA SER A 135 3.32 -9.98 46.91
C SER A 135 2.57 -9.78 48.22
N LEU A 136 1.92 -8.62 48.32
CA LEU A 136 0.99 -8.31 49.41
C LEU A 136 -0.31 -7.78 48.80
N SER A 137 -1.41 -8.47 49.01
CA SER A 137 -2.72 -8.06 48.52
C SER A 137 -3.17 -6.72 49.12
N ALA A 138 -3.88 -5.94 48.36
CA ALA A 138 -4.51 -4.70 48.81
C ALA A 138 -5.66 -4.94 49.82
N ARG A 139 -6.08 -6.18 50.04
CA ARG A 139 -7.04 -6.53 51.10
C ARG A 139 -6.39 -6.35 52.46
N THR A 140 -7.13 -5.73 53.37
CA THR A 140 -6.62 -5.40 54.72
C THR A 140 -6.33 -6.62 55.60
N ASP A 141 -6.98 -7.76 55.31
CA ASP A 141 -6.88 -9.05 56.02
C ASP A 141 -5.80 -9.98 55.42
N ALA A 142 -5.14 -9.60 54.35
CA ALA A 142 -4.16 -10.44 53.66
C ALA A 142 -2.77 -10.38 54.30
N GLU A 143 -2.07 -11.53 54.32
CA GLU A 143 -0.68 -11.65 54.72
C GLU A 143 0.25 -11.62 53.50
N PRO A 144 1.49 -11.10 53.64
CA PRO A 144 2.45 -11.07 52.54
C PRO A 144 2.95 -12.48 52.21
N MET A 145 3.08 -12.77 50.92
CA MET A 145 3.48 -14.09 50.45
C MET A 145 4.69 -14.01 49.50
N ARG A 146 5.46 -15.10 49.47
CA ARG A 146 6.54 -15.35 48.51
C ARG A 146 6.31 -16.65 47.77
N TRP A 147 6.28 -16.56 46.44
CA TRP A 147 6.22 -17.68 45.51
C TRP A 147 7.56 -17.80 44.79
N VAL A 148 8.10 -19.00 44.66
CA VAL A 148 9.41 -19.24 44.00
C VAL A 148 9.32 -20.45 43.10
N CYS A 149 9.84 -20.31 41.88
CA CYS A 149 10.00 -21.37 40.89
C CYS A 149 11.38 -21.25 40.23
N ASP A 150 12.08 -22.36 40.08
CA ASP A 150 13.40 -22.47 39.44
C ASP A 150 13.32 -23.09 38.03
N GLY A 151 12.16 -23.05 37.41
CA GLY A 151 11.92 -23.69 36.11
C GLY A 151 11.75 -25.21 36.17
N SER A 152 11.83 -25.79 37.38
CA SER A 152 11.55 -27.20 37.62
C SER A 152 10.03 -27.50 37.67
N THR A 153 9.69 -28.71 38.04
CA THR A 153 8.30 -29.14 38.19
C THR A 153 7.62 -28.72 39.47
N GLU A 154 8.33 -28.00 40.32
CA GLU A 154 7.87 -27.61 41.65
C GLU A 154 8.00 -26.11 41.86
N TYR A 155 7.10 -25.58 42.66
CA TYR A 155 7.19 -24.23 43.17
C TYR A 155 6.91 -24.23 44.68
N THR A 156 7.37 -23.22 45.36
CA THR A 156 7.18 -23.10 46.83
C THR A 156 6.41 -21.83 47.15
N VAL A 157 5.52 -21.91 48.14
CA VAL A 157 4.83 -20.75 48.71
C VAL A 157 5.23 -20.64 50.20
N SER A 158 5.63 -19.44 50.59
CA SER A 158 6.04 -19.12 51.97
C SER A 158 5.62 -17.69 52.32
N GLU A 159 5.81 -17.32 53.60
CA GLU A 159 5.66 -15.93 54.02
C GLU A 159 6.73 -15.03 53.42
N SER A 160 6.36 -13.75 53.19
CA SER A 160 7.26 -12.70 52.73
C SER A 160 7.35 -11.58 53.75
N GLU A 161 8.40 -10.77 53.67
CA GLU A 161 8.59 -9.57 54.52
C GLU A 161 8.06 -8.29 53.83
N ARG A 162 7.31 -8.40 52.71
CA ARG A 162 6.82 -7.26 51.99
C ARG A 162 5.85 -6.42 52.85
N ALA A 163 6.17 -5.13 53.00
CA ALA A 163 5.45 -4.23 53.90
C ALA A 163 4.29 -3.49 53.25
N HIS A 164 4.32 -3.30 51.89
CA HIS A 164 3.36 -2.52 51.15
C HIS A 164 2.67 -3.37 50.10
N ARG A 165 1.40 -2.99 49.76
CA ARG A 165 0.63 -3.69 48.73
C ARG A 165 1.35 -3.63 47.36
N GLY A 166 1.07 -4.62 46.52
CA GLY A 166 1.60 -4.76 45.16
C GLY A 166 2.41 -6.04 45.01
N THR A 167 3.08 -6.16 43.87
CA THR A 167 3.84 -7.36 43.52
C THR A 167 5.23 -6.98 43.01
N SER A 168 6.24 -7.75 43.43
CA SER A 168 7.60 -7.68 42.95
C SER A 168 7.98 -9.01 42.31
N VAL A 169 8.37 -9.02 41.07
CA VAL A 169 8.83 -10.18 40.29
C VAL A 169 10.33 -10.04 40.09
N THR A 170 11.12 -10.85 40.77
CA THR A 170 12.59 -10.89 40.68
C THR A 170 13.02 -12.08 39.83
N LEU A 171 13.77 -11.82 38.79
CA LEU A 171 14.31 -12.76 37.81
C LEU A 171 15.79 -12.95 38.07
N GLN A 172 16.24 -14.17 38.41
CA GLN A 172 17.65 -14.57 38.35
C GLN A 172 17.94 -14.89 36.87
N LEU A 173 18.68 -14.03 36.17
CA LEU A 173 18.87 -14.18 34.73
C LEU A 173 19.85 -15.32 34.39
N LYS A 174 19.60 -15.97 33.27
CA LYS A 174 20.50 -16.93 32.63
C LYS A 174 21.71 -16.20 32.04
N GLU A 175 22.84 -16.88 31.87
CA GLU A 175 24.04 -16.30 31.28
C GLU A 175 23.80 -15.74 29.86
N ASP A 176 22.96 -16.39 29.05
CA ASP A 176 22.62 -15.98 27.72
C ASP A 176 21.55 -14.85 27.62
N ALA A 177 21.14 -14.32 28.79
CA ALA A 177 20.18 -13.22 28.92
C ALA A 177 20.78 -12.00 29.68
N PHE A 178 22.09 -11.96 29.91
CA PHE A 178 22.73 -10.86 30.63
C PHE A 178 22.68 -9.52 29.89
N ASP A 179 22.34 -9.50 28.60
CA ASP A 179 22.06 -8.27 27.86
C ASP A 179 20.94 -7.45 28.51
N PHE A 180 20.01 -8.10 29.23
CA PHE A 180 18.93 -7.42 29.95
C PHE A 180 19.37 -6.87 31.34
N LEU A 181 20.64 -7.01 31.73
CA LEU A 181 21.23 -6.27 32.84
C LEU A 181 21.72 -4.88 32.45
N ASP A 182 21.61 -4.52 31.18
CA ASP A 182 21.92 -3.19 30.68
C ASP A 182 20.67 -2.30 30.65
N ALA A 183 20.77 -1.14 31.31
CA ALA A 183 19.65 -0.20 31.40
C ALA A 183 19.18 0.34 30.02
N ASP A 184 20.13 0.56 29.12
CA ASP A 184 19.79 1.11 27.78
C ASP A 184 19.07 0.06 26.93
N THR A 185 19.42 -1.21 27.06
CA THR A 185 18.70 -2.33 26.45
C THR A 185 17.25 -2.37 26.94
N LEU A 186 17.04 -2.31 28.26
CA LEU A 186 15.69 -2.31 28.84
C LEU A 186 14.88 -1.09 28.40
N LYS A 187 15.49 0.10 28.37
CA LYS A 187 14.85 1.33 27.88
C LYS A 187 14.42 1.19 26.42
N ALA A 188 15.24 0.58 25.57
CA ALA A 188 14.89 0.33 24.17
C ALA A 188 13.70 -0.62 24.04
N VAL A 189 13.67 -1.72 24.80
CA VAL A 189 12.54 -2.67 24.82
C VAL A 189 11.25 -2.01 25.30
N ILE A 190 11.33 -1.21 26.39
CA ILE A 190 10.16 -0.50 26.94
C ILE A 190 9.62 0.51 25.92
N LYS A 191 10.49 1.29 25.27
CA LYS A 191 10.09 2.24 24.22
C LYS A 191 9.44 1.54 23.03
N ARG A 192 9.92 0.36 22.67
CA ARG A 192 9.34 -0.41 21.57
C ARG A 192 7.94 -0.91 21.89
N HIS A 193 7.76 -1.59 23.02
CA HIS A 193 6.56 -2.39 23.29
C HIS A 193 5.58 -1.75 24.28
N SER A 194 6.05 -0.89 25.20
CA SER A 194 5.31 -0.41 26.38
C SER A 194 5.38 1.11 26.57
N GLU A 195 5.82 1.86 25.55
CA GLU A 195 6.01 3.31 25.61
C GLU A 195 4.77 4.06 26.11
N TYR A 196 3.58 3.61 25.74
CA TYR A 196 2.32 4.30 26.02
C TYR A 196 1.48 3.66 27.13
N VAL A 197 2.07 2.76 27.91
CA VAL A 197 1.42 2.20 29.11
C VAL A 197 0.99 3.33 30.04
N ARG A 198 -0.22 3.22 30.59
CA ARG A 198 -0.85 4.30 31.37
C ARG A 198 -0.05 4.80 32.58
N TYR A 199 0.72 3.93 33.18
CA TYR A 199 1.45 4.20 34.42
C TYR A 199 2.92 4.51 34.13
N PRO A 200 3.57 5.38 34.93
CA PRO A 200 5.00 5.60 34.81
C PRO A 200 5.78 4.29 34.95
N ILE A 201 6.68 4.03 34.00
CA ILE A 201 7.64 2.92 34.04
C ILE A 201 9.00 3.54 34.30
N ARG A 202 9.66 3.14 35.40
CA ARG A 202 10.95 3.67 35.80
C ARG A 202 12.00 2.54 35.75
N VAL A 203 13.14 2.82 35.13
CA VAL A 203 14.31 1.94 35.17
C VAL A 203 15.36 2.61 36.09
N ASP A 204 15.70 1.96 37.21
CA ASP A 204 16.58 2.49 38.24
C ASP A 204 16.21 3.93 38.69
N GLY A 205 14.91 4.22 38.78
CA GLY A 205 14.33 5.49 39.18
C GLY A 205 14.12 6.53 38.08
N GLU A 206 14.62 6.31 36.85
CA GLU A 206 14.41 7.17 35.70
C GLU A 206 13.16 6.75 34.94
N GLN A 207 12.20 7.66 34.71
CA GLN A 207 11.02 7.38 33.90
C GLN A 207 11.37 7.27 32.41
N VAL A 208 10.92 6.18 31.78
CA VAL A 208 11.30 5.82 30.41
C VAL A 208 10.15 5.98 29.41
N ASN A 209 8.91 5.76 29.85
CA ASN A 209 7.74 5.74 28.98
C ASN A 209 7.00 7.09 28.93
N GLU A 210 6.10 7.23 27.95
CA GLU A 210 5.20 8.36 27.73
C GLU A 210 3.75 7.97 28.04
N PRO A 211 3.24 8.13 29.28
CA PRO A 211 1.91 7.65 29.67
C PRO A 211 0.75 8.35 28.95
N LYS A 212 1.01 9.51 28.33
CA LYS A 212 0.01 10.32 27.63
C LYS A 212 0.01 10.07 26.15
N ALA A 213 -0.44 8.88 25.72
CA ALA A 213 -0.59 8.55 24.31
C ALA A 213 -1.45 9.59 23.58
N LEU A 214 -0.92 10.17 22.50
CA LEU A 214 -1.56 11.24 21.74
C LEU A 214 -2.97 10.83 21.26
N TRP A 215 -3.13 9.63 20.72
CA TRP A 215 -4.40 9.15 20.18
C TRP A 215 -5.51 8.93 21.21
N VAL A 216 -5.19 9.00 22.50
CA VAL A 216 -6.18 8.87 23.59
C VAL A 216 -6.71 10.24 24.04
N ARG A 217 -5.94 11.31 23.79
CA ARG A 217 -6.35 12.68 24.09
C ARG A 217 -7.46 13.12 23.14
N LYS A 218 -8.26 14.11 23.54
CA LYS A 218 -9.28 14.67 22.65
C LYS A 218 -8.63 15.52 21.56
N PRO A 219 -9.11 15.46 20.31
CA PRO A 219 -8.52 16.22 19.20
C PRO A 219 -8.43 17.72 19.43
N ASN A 220 -9.34 18.30 20.22
CA ASN A 220 -9.35 19.74 20.56
C ASN A 220 -8.36 20.13 21.68
N GLU A 221 -7.64 19.19 22.24
CA GLU A 221 -6.61 19.39 23.28
C GLU A 221 -5.19 19.21 22.72
N ILE A 222 -5.05 19.05 21.40
CA ILE A 222 -3.79 18.74 20.72
C ILE A 222 -3.57 19.78 19.63
N GLU A 223 -2.39 20.40 19.66
CA GLU A 223 -1.97 21.38 18.66
C GLU A 223 -1.42 20.66 17.40
N ASP A 224 -1.45 21.33 16.25
CA ASP A 224 -1.00 20.77 14.98
C ASP A 224 0.47 20.33 15.01
N ASP A 225 1.33 21.07 15.72
CA ASP A 225 2.74 20.72 15.86
C ASP A 225 2.95 19.42 16.64
N GLU A 226 2.10 19.12 17.66
CA GLU A 226 2.15 17.84 18.37
C GLU A 226 1.80 16.67 17.42
N TYR A 227 0.85 16.86 16.48
CA TYR A 227 0.55 15.86 15.46
C TYR A 227 1.72 15.62 14.50
N LYS A 228 2.42 16.68 14.11
CA LYS A 228 3.59 16.60 13.22
C LYS A 228 4.78 15.92 13.91
N ASP A 229 5.02 16.25 15.17
CA ASP A 229 6.08 15.61 15.96
C ASP A 229 5.78 14.13 16.17
N PHE A 230 4.52 13.79 16.46
CA PHE A 230 4.09 12.41 16.61
C PHE A 230 4.19 11.64 15.28
N TYR A 231 3.89 12.28 14.14
CA TYR A 231 4.12 11.69 12.82
C TYR A 231 5.58 11.26 12.64
N ARG A 232 6.53 12.15 12.95
CA ARG A 232 7.98 11.87 12.85
C ARG A 232 8.39 10.71 13.76
N GLN A 233 7.86 10.69 14.97
CA GLN A 233 8.13 9.62 15.95
C GLN A 233 7.62 8.24 15.48
N VAL A 234 6.41 8.19 14.92
CA VAL A 234 5.79 6.93 14.50
C VAL A 234 6.39 6.39 13.20
N THR A 235 6.67 7.28 12.25
CA THR A 235 7.10 6.90 10.89
C THR A 235 8.61 6.87 10.70
N GLY A 236 9.35 7.62 11.52
CA GLY A 236 10.78 7.88 11.28
C GLY A 236 11.03 8.80 10.09
N ASP A 237 9.98 9.37 9.51
CA ASP A 237 10.06 10.32 8.39
C ASP A 237 10.21 11.75 8.92
N TRP A 238 11.27 12.44 8.50
CA TRP A 238 11.54 13.82 8.87
C TRP A 238 10.72 14.85 8.08
N GLY A 239 9.95 14.39 7.10
CA GLY A 239 9.00 15.22 6.35
C GLY A 239 7.80 15.65 7.19
N GLU A 240 6.82 16.26 6.52
CA GLU A 240 5.53 16.59 7.13
C GLU A 240 4.43 15.71 6.55
N PRO A 241 3.36 15.42 7.31
CA PRO A 241 2.16 14.83 6.74
C PRO A 241 1.42 15.87 5.89
N ALA A 242 0.86 15.45 4.75
CA ALA A 242 -0.08 16.29 3.99
C ALA A 242 -1.37 16.49 4.78
N THR A 243 -1.84 15.47 5.47
CA THR A 243 -3.04 15.53 6.29
C THR A 243 -3.04 14.41 7.32
N TRP A 244 -3.89 14.56 8.35
CA TRP A 244 -4.12 13.50 9.33
C TRP A 244 -5.58 13.40 9.74
N LYS A 245 -5.93 12.26 10.31
CA LYS A 245 -7.25 11.99 10.84
C LYS A 245 -7.14 11.38 12.23
N HIS A 246 -7.57 12.12 13.25
CA HIS A 246 -7.74 11.61 14.59
C HIS A 246 -9.15 11.02 14.74
N ILE A 247 -9.25 9.82 15.29
CA ILE A 247 -10.47 9.03 15.36
C ILE A 247 -10.67 8.51 16.78
N HIS A 248 -11.84 8.73 17.34
CA HIS A 248 -12.37 8.02 18.50
C HIS A 248 -13.70 7.38 18.07
N ALA A 249 -13.79 6.08 18.13
CA ALA A 249 -14.95 5.31 17.68
C ALA A 249 -15.35 4.26 18.71
N ASP A 250 -16.66 4.19 18.97
CA ASP A 250 -17.26 3.22 19.89
C ASP A 250 -18.05 2.14 19.12
N ALA A 251 -18.31 2.35 17.84
CA ALA A 251 -19.02 1.42 16.97
C ALA A 251 -18.43 1.44 15.54
N PRO A 252 -18.38 0.32 14.84
CA PRO A 252 -18.84 -1.04 15.16
C PRO A 252 -17.93 -1.80 16.13
N CYS A 253 -16.74 -1.28 16.44
CA CYS A 253 -15.79 -1.74 17.44
C CYS A 253 -15.17 -0.53 18.15
N GLN A 254 -14.71 -0.70 19.38
CA GLN A 254 -14.03 0.36 20.11
C GLN A 254 -12.59 0.49 19.64
N TYR A 255 -12.22 1.66 19.10
CA TYR A 255 -10.84 1.96 18.76
C TYR A 255 -10.57 3.46 18.75
N LYS A 256 -9.31 3.79 18.94
CA LYS A 256 -8.74 5.13 18.77
C LYS A 256 -7.62 5.06 17.75
N ALA A 257 -7.50 6.06 16.91
CA ALA A 257 -6.46 6.05 15.88
C ALA A 257 -6.05 7.47 15.50
N VAL A 258 -4.78 7.62 15.11
CA VAL A 258 -4.30 8.77 14.36
C VAL A 258 -3.67 8.26 13.09
N LEU A 259 -4.31 8.56 11.97
CA LEU A 259 -3.87 8.14 10.64
C LEU A 259 -3.31 9.34 9.90
N TYR A 260 -2.20 9.16 9.24
CA TYR A 260 -1.48 10.18 8.46
C TYR A 260 -1.38 9.81 7.00
N ILE A 261 -1.41 10.81 6.14
CA ILE A 261 -1.01 10.69 4.74
C ILE A 261 0.26 11.54 4.58
N PRO A 262 1.42 10.96 4.25
CA PRO A 262 2.65 11.71 4.02
C PRO A 262 2.50 12.71 2.88
N ALA A 263 3.18 13.86 2.94
CA ALA A 263 3.16 14.83 1.84
C ALA A 263 3.87 14.31 0.59
N LEU A 264 4.94 13.54 0.79
CA LEU A 264 5.69 12.90 -0.29
C LEU A 264 5.57 11.38 -0.19
N PRO A 265 5.45 10.68 -1.32
CA PRO A 265 5.40 9.23 -1.30
C PRO A 265 6.73 8.66 -0.80
N PRO A 266 6.68 7.70 0.15
CA PRO A 266 7.87 6.98 0.57
C PRO A 266 8.55 6.30 -0.62
N GLN A 267 9.90 6.28 -0.64
CA GLN A 267 10.66 5.71 -1.75
C GLN A 267 10.37 4.23 -1.99
N ASP A 268 9.99 3.52 -0.94
CA ASP A 268 9.68 2.09 -0.95
C ASP A 268 8.18 1.77 -1.13
N LEU A 269 7.34 2.77 -1.40
CA LEU A 269 5.89 2.63 -1.52
C LEU A 269 5.46 1.50 -2.47
N ASN A 270 6.18 1.35 -3.58
CA ASN A 270 5.87 0.39 -4.63
C ASN A 270 6.71 -0.90 -4.56
N TYR A 271 7.56 -1.06 -3.54
CA TYR A 271 8.28 -2.31 -3.32
C TYR A 271 7.43 -3.30 -2.52
N PRO A 272 7.46 -4.61 -2.83
CA PRO A 272 6.70 -5.63 -2.11
C PRO A 272 7.01 -5.65 -0.60
N ASP A 273 8.28 -5.41 -0.25
CA ASP A 273 8.78 -5.39 1.14
C ASP A 273 8.86 -3.98 1.73
N GLY A 274 8.24 -2.99 1.07
CA GLY A 274 8.22 -1.60 1.56
C GLY A 274 7.62 -1.49 2.95
N LYS A 275 8.20 -0.62 3.78
CA LYS A 275 7.74 -0.40 5.16
C LYS A 275 6.36 0.23 5.18
N ARG A 276 5.49 -0.29 6.04
CA ARG A 276 4.12 0.19 6.23
C ARG A 276 3.87 0.50 7.70
N PRO A 277 4.43 1.59 8.25
CA PRO A 277 4.33 1.90 9.66
C PRO A 277 2.90 2.33 10.05
N LEU A 278 2.01 1.35 10.13
CA LEU A 278 0.71 1.41 10.77
C LEU A 278 0.79 0.52 12.01
N ARG A 279 1.06 1.13 13.16
CA ARG A 279 1.26 0.42 14.41
C ARG A 279 -0.07 0.04 15.02
N LEU A 280 -0.22 -1.22 15.38
CA LEU A 280 -1.41 -1.72 16.06
C LEU A 280 -1.11 -1.91 17.54
N TYR A 281 -1.90 -1.27 18.35
CA TYR A 281 -1.90 -1.39 19.81
C TYR A 281 -3.18 -2.07 20.29
N ALA A 282 -3.08 -2.80 21.37
CA ALA A 282 -4.20 -3.23 22.19
C ALA A 282 -4.01 -2.68 23.58
N ARG A 283 -4.92 -1.80 24.02
CA ARG A 283 -4.83 -1.12 25.32
C ARG A 283 -3.46 -0.48 25.57
N ARG A 284 -2.94 0.22 24.55
CA ARG A 284 -1.65 0.94 24.54
C ARG A 284 -0.38 0.05 24.61
N VAL A 285 -0.52 -1.26 24.48
CA VAL A 285 0.61 -2.19 24.32
C VAL A 285 0.77 -2.49 22.82
N LEU A 286 1.97 -2.33 22.29
CA LEU A 286 2.25 -2.61 20.89
C LEU A 286 2.10 -4.10 20.58
N ILE A 287 1.31 -4.41 19.58
CA ILE A 287 1.08 -5.77 19.09
C ILE A 287 1.81 -6.01 17.77
N GLU A 288 1.73 -5.03 16.83
CA GLU A 288 2.30 -5.17 15.52
C GLU A 288 2.79 -3.80 15.02
N GLU A 289 4.05 -3.72 14.57
CA GLU A 289 4.63 -2.47 14.05
C GLU A 289 4.10 -2.13 12.66
N GLU A 290 3.79 -3.16 11.86
CA GLU A 290 3.27 -3.05 10.50
C GLU A 290 2.00 -3.88 10.33
N ALA A 291 0.87 -3.38 10.79
CA ALA A 291 -0.42 -4.07 10.74
C ALA A 291 -1.01 -4.10 9.32
N ARG A 292 -0.34 -4.83 8.41
CA ARG A 292 -0.70 -4.92 6.98
C ARG A 292 -2.12 -5.45 6.76
N ALA A 293 -2.65 -6.24 7.69
CA ALA A 293 -4.00 -6.80 7.61
C ALA A 293 -5.12 -5.76 7.77
N LEU A 294 -4.82 -4.56 8.31
CA LEU A 294 -5.82 -3.54 8.61
C LEU A 294 -6.20 -2.69 7.39
N LEU A 295 -5.29 -2.47 6.46
CA LEU A 295 -5.55 -1.64 5.29
C LEU A 295 -5.23 -2.41 3.99
N PRO A 296 -6.07 -2.26 2.96
CA PRO A 296 -5.81 -2.85 1.65
C PRO A 296 -4.61 -2.18 0.97
N GLU A 297 -4.05 -2.86 -0.04
CA GLU A 297 -2.86 -2.44 -0.77
C GLU A 297 -2.98 -1.02 -1.36
N TYR A 298 -4.16 -0.64 -1.83
CA TYR A 298 -4.38 0.70 -2.39
C TYR A 298 -4.36 1.84 -1.35
N LEU A 299 -4.27 1.52 -0.04
CA LEU A 299 -4.05 2.45 1.06
C LEU A 299 -2.70 2.25 1.76
N ARG A 300 -1.75 1.54 1.12
CA ARG A 300 -0.42 1.24 1.70
C ARG A 300 0.43 2.46 2.02
N PHE A 301 0.05 3.63 1.57
CA PHE A 301 0.69 4.90 1.92
C PHE A 301 0.24 5.48 3.26
N VAL A 302 -0.87 5.01 3.83
CA VAL A 302 -1.37 5.48 5.13
C VAL A 302 -0.45 5.00 6.24
N ARG A 303 -0.12 5.88 7.15
CA ARG A 303 0.75 5.67 8.31
C ARG A 303 0.00 5.97 9.59
N GLY A 304 0.57 5.60 10.74
CA GLY A 304 0.01 6.03 12.02
C GLY A 304 -0.16 4.93 13.06
N VAL A 305 -1.14 5.14 13.92
CA VAL A 305 -1.40 4.31 15.09
C VAL A 305 -2.88 3.95 15.15
N VAL A 306 -3.17 2.71 15.47
CA VAL A 306 -4.50 2.19 15.78
C VAL A 306 -4.43 1.46 17.11
N ASP A 307 -5.29 1.81 18.05
CA ASP A 307 -5.40 1.17 19.38
C ASP A 307 -6.83 0.69 19.58
N SER A 308 -7.02 -0.61 19.76
CA SER A 308 -8.34 -1.20 19.94
C SER A 308 -8.39 -2.06 21.20
N GLU A 309 -9.46 -1.91 21.95
CA GLU A 309 -9.73 -2.68 23.17
C GLU A 309 -10.41 -4.02 22.87
N ASP A 310 -11.05 -4.15 21.71
CA ASP A 310 -11.89 -5.30 21.30
C ASP A 310 -11.11 -6.38 20.52
N LEU A 311 -9.81 -6.20 20.30
CA LEU A 311 -9.02 -7.18 19.56
C LEU A 311 -8.75 -8.42 20.41
N GLN A 312 -9.20 -9.56 19.88
CA GLN A 312 -8.80 -10.87 20.42
C GLN A 312 -7.36 -11.15 19.95
N LEU A 313 -6.43 -11.11 20.91
CA LEU A 313 -5.04 -11.41 20.65
C LEU A 313 -4.83 -12.92 20.68
N ASN A 314 -3.87 -13.45 19.91
CA ASN A 314 -3.37 -14.80 20.12
C ASN A 314 -2.57 -14.88 21.44
N VAL A 315 -2.25 -16.09 21.88
CA VAL A 315 -1.55 -16.32 23.15
C VAL A 315 -0.20 -15.61 23.21
N SER A 316 0.53 -15.53 22.07
CA SER A 316 1.84 -14.87 21.98
C SER A 316 1.75 -13.36 21.80
N ARG A 317 0.59 -12.81 21.43
CA ARG A 317 0.41 -11.40 21.04
C ARG A 317 1.36 -10.93 19.93
N GLU A 318 1.99 -11.85 19.19
CA GLU A 318 2.95 -11.52 18.13
C GLU A 318 2.30 -11.39 16.75
N MET A 319 1.11 -11.95 16.58
CA MET A 319 0.37 -11.84 15.34
C MET A 319 -1.12 -11.64 15.63
N VAL A 320 -1.71 -10.71 14.91
CA VAL A 320 -3.15 -10.55 14.88
C VAL A 320 -3.73 -11.63 13.97
N GLN A 321 -4.44 -12.59 14.55
CA GLN A 321 -5.18 -13.55 13.73
C GLN A 321 -6.19 -12.79 12.87
N GLN A 322 -6.37 -13.20 11.60
CA GLN A 322 -7.40 -12.65 10.72
C GLN A 322 -8.80 -13.05 11.21
N THR A 323 -9.21 -12.47 12.33
CA THR A 323 -10.52 -12.67 12.94
C THR A 323 -11.56 -11.75 12.31
N ALA A 324 -12.83 -12.03 12.57
CA ALA A 324 -13.92 -11.15 12.17
C ALA A 324 -13.74 -9.72 12.73
N ALA A 325 -13.19 -9.58 13.95
CA ALA A 325 -12.92 -8.29 14.60
C ALA A 325 -11.85 -7.48 13.84
N VAL A 326 -10.75 -8.10 13.41
CA VAL A 326 -9.69 -7.46 12.61
C VAL A 326 -10.24 -6.97 11.28
N LYS A 327 -11.04 -7.79 10.61
CA LYS A 327 -11.70 -7.40 9.35
C LYS A 327 -12.66 -6.24 9.57
N GLN A 328 -13.42 -6.25 10.65
CA GLN A 328 -14.37 -5.20 11.01
C GLN A 328 -13.65 -3.88 11.32
N LEU A 329 -12.56 -3.93 12.06
CA LEU A 329 -11.68 -2.78 12.32
C LEU A 329 -11.10 -2.24 11.02
N GLY A 330 -10.55 -3.11 10.16
CA GLY A 330 -10.04 -2.72 8.85
C GLY A 330 -11.09 -2.03 7.98
N ASP A 331 -12.29 -2.60 7.88
CA ASP A 331 -13.42 -2.00 7.15
C ASP A 331 -13.80 -0.61 7.69
N ALA A 332 -13.76 -0.43 9.01
CA ALA A 332 -14.00 0.86 9.66
C ALA A 332 -12.91 1.88 9.32
N LEU A 333 -11.64 1.49 9.44
CA LEU A 333 -10.48 2.35 9.10
C LEU A 333 -10.51 2.79 7.64
N VAL A 334 -10.69 1.86 6.70
CA VAL A 334 -10.82 2.18 5.26
C VAL A 334 -11.95 3.19 5.03
N SER A 335 -13.10 2.99 5.68
CA SER A 335 -14.24 3.90 5.55
C SER A 335 -13.94 5.30 6.11
N GLN A 336 -13.14 5.40 7.17
CA GLN A 336 -12.70 6.69 7.74
C GLN A 336 -11.70 7.40 6.80
N VAL A 337 -10.72 6.67 6.24
CA VAL A 337 -9.75 7.24 5.29
C VAL A 337 -10.47 7.77 4.05
N LEU A 338 -11.30 6.96 3.39
CA LEU A 338 -12.03 7.40 2.20
C LEU A 338 -12.98 8.58 2.47
N ARG A 339 -13.64 8.61 3.64
CA ARG A 339 -14.47 9.74 4.06
C ARG A 339 -13.64 11.00 4.29
N HIS A 340 -12.45 10.87 4.87
CA HIS A 340 -11.53 11.99 5.08
C HIS A 340 -11.07 12.57 3.74
N LEU A 341 -10.60 11.73 2.81
CA LEU A 341 -10.23 12.12 1.45
C LEU A 341 -11.39 12.80 0.71
N LYS A 342 -12.60 12.25 0.80
CA LYS A 342 -13.80 12.87 0.19
C LYS A 342 -14.11 14.26 0.77
N LYS A 343 -13.92 14.43 2.09
CA LYS A 343 -14.10 15.73 2.75
C LYS A 343 -13.05 16.73 2.26
N LEU A 344 -11.79 16.29 2.16
CA LEU A 344 -10.67 17.10 1.69
C LEU A 344 -10.88 17.51 0.23
N ALA A 345 -11.21 16.57 -0.65
CA ALA A 345 -11.51 16.83 -2.07
C ALA A 345 -12.60 17.89 -2.27
N LYS A 346 -13.58 17.97 -1.35
CA LYS A 346 -14.66 18.95 -1.41
C LYS A 346 -14.31 20.31 -0.82
N LYS A 347 -13.53 20.33 0.28
CA LYS A 347 -13.29 21.56 1.06
C LYS A 347 -11.98 22.25 0.69
N GLU A 348 -11.00 21.46 0.33
CA GLU A 348 -9.61 21.85 0.12
C GLU A 348 -9.08 21.16 -1.16
N PRO A 349 -9.69 21.49 -2.34
CA PRO A 349 -9.42 20.77 -3.59
C PRO A 349 -7.96 20.86 -4.04
N GLU A 350 -7.26 21.96 -3.73
CA GLU A 350 -5.85 22.13 -4.05
C GLU A 350 -4.97 21.14 -3.26
N GLU A 351 -5.18 21.03 -1.95
CA GLU A 351 -4.45 20.07 -1.10
C GLU A 351 -4.76 18.63 -1.51
N TYR A 352 -6.03 18.35 -1.80
CA TYR A 352 -6.40 17.04 -2.33
C TYR A 352 -5.73 16.75 -3.66
N GLY A 353 -5.59 17.76 -4.52
CA GLY A 353 -4.88 17.67 -5.79
C GLY A 353 -3.42 17.24 -5.62
N GLU A 354 -2.70 17.76 -4.64
CA GLU A 354 -1.33 17.36 -4.34
C GLU A 354 -1.25 15.91 -3.81
N ILE A 355 -2.19 15.52 -2.95
CA ILE A 355 -2.32 14.12 -2.49
C ILE A 355 -2.61 13.20 -3.68
N TRP A 356 -3.50 13.61 -4.58
CA TRP A 356 -3.82 12.84 -5.77
C TRP A 356 -2.63 12.66 -6.70
N LYS A 357 -1.82 13.69 -6.91
CA LYS A 357 -0.57 13.58 -7.70
C LYS A 357 0.39 12.54 -7.12
N SER A 358 0.47 12.46 -5.80
CA SER A 358 1.37 11.55 -5.09
C SER A 358 0.85 10.11 -5.01
N TYR A 359 -0.46 9.93 -4.82
CA TYR A 359 -1.05 8.63 -4.46
C TYR A 359 -2.20 8.18 -5.38
N GLY A 360 -2.54 8.96 -6.40
CA GLY A 360 -3.66 8.69 -7.30
C GLY A 360 -3.56 7.34 -8.00
N THR A 361 -2.39 7.01 -8.52
CA THR A 361 -2.11 5.70 -9.16
C THR A 361 -2.37 4.55 -8.17
N THR A 362 -1.91 4.69 -6.92
CA THR A 362 -2.13 3.68 -5.87
C THR A 362 -3.61 3.56 -5.50
N LEU A 363 -4.32 4.68 -5.38
CA LEU A 363 -5.77 4.69 -5.09
C LEU A 363 -6.60 4.06 -6.21
N LYS A 364 -6.21 4.25 -7.48
CA LYS A 364 -6.86 3.66 -8.65
C LYS A 364 -6.81 2.11 -8.63
N GLU A 365 -5.77 1.51 -8.02
CA GLU A 365 -5.71 0.05 -7.84
C GLU A 365 -6.96 -0.47 -7.10
N GLY A 366 -7.47 0.30 -6.15
CA GLY A 366 -8.66 -0.03 -5.38
C GLY A 366 -9.95 -0.05 -6.23
N ILE A 367 -10.03 0.72 -7.30
CA ILE A 367 -11.19 0.73 -8.20
C ILE A 367 -11.38 -0.65 -8.85
N HIS A 368 -10.29 -1.31 -9.20
CA HIS A 368 -10.32 -2.67 -9.73
C HIS A 368 -10.49 -3.72 -8.62
N ASN A 369 -9.72 -3.61 -7.53
CA ASN A 369 -9.57 -4.67 -6.53
C ASN A 369 -10.65 -4.66 -5.44
N ASP A 370 -11.26 -3.52 -5.09
CA ASP A 370 -12.26 -3.38 -4.03
C ASP A 370 -13.66 -3.07 -4.59
N VAL A 371 -14.34 -4.11 -5.05
CA VAL A 371 -15.71 -4.01 -5.61
C VAL A 371 -16.69 -3.37 -4.61
N LYS A 372 -16.52 -3.62 -3.30
CA LYS A 372 -17.40 -3.09 -2.24
C LYS A 372 -17.34 -1.56 -2.14
N ARG A 373 -16.18 -0.97 -2.45
CA ARG A 373 -15.93 0.47 -2.28
C ARG A 373 -15.62 1.17 -3.61
N ARG A 374 -15.77 0.47 -4.73
CA ARG A 374 -15.48 0.98 -6.08
C ARG A 374 -16.09 2.36 -6.34
N ASP A 375 -17.38 2.53 -6.09
CA ASP A 375 -18.08 3.79 -6.34
C ASP A 375 -17.47 4.96 -5.55
N LYS A 376 -17.08 4.71 -4.30
CA LYS A 376 -16.44 5.74 -3.47
C LYS A 376 -15.05 6.11 -3.97
N LEU A 377 -14.32 5.14 -4.51
CA LEU A 377 -12.99 5.36 -5.09
C LEU A 377 -13.09 6.08 -6.43
N VAL A 378 -14.08 5.76 -7.24
CA VAL A 378 -14.40 6.48 -8.49
C VAL A 378 -14.74 7.94 -8.22
N GLU A 379 -15.53 8.25 -7.17
CA GLU A 379 -15.82 9.64 -6.79
C GLU A 379 -14.56 10.42 -6.36
N LEU A 380 -13.56 9.74 -5.83
CA LEU A 380 -12.28 10.32 -5.44
C LEU A 380 -11.32 10.48 -6.62
N ALA A 381 -11.48 9.68 -7.68
CA ALA A 381 -10.57 9.67 -8.82
C ALA A 381 -10.51 11.03 -9.52
N ARG A 382 -9.30 11.38 -9.97
CA ARG A 382 -9.03 12.57 -10.78
C ARG A 382 -8.23 12.13 -12.00
N PHE A 383 -8.56 12.74 -13.12
CA PHE A 383 -8.01 12.38 -14.42
C PHE A 383 -7.48 13.62 -15.12
N ASP A 384 -6.48 13.44 -15.95
CA ASP A 384 -6.09 14.43 -16.91
C ASP A 384 -7.06 14.40 -18.11
N SER A 385 -7.20 15.52 -18.81
CA SER A 385 -8.13 15.61 -19.95
C SER A 385 -7.68 16.62 -20.99
N THR A 386 -8.33 16.59 -22.14
CA THR A 386 -8.11 17.55 -23.22
C THR A 386 -8.63 18.96 -22.92
N ARG A 387 -9.35 19.15 -21.80
CA ARG A 387 -9.83 20.47 -21.34
C ARG A 387 -8.68 21.40 -20.96
N PHE A 388 -7.54 20.85 -20.52
CA PHE A 388 -6.41 21.61 -20.01
C PHE A 388 -5.18 21.44 -20.91
N ASP A 389 -4.47 22.54 -21.16
CA ASP A 389 -3.18 22.53 -21.88
C ASP A 389 -2.04 21.91 -21.05
N SER A 390 -2.16 21.95 -19.72
CA SER A 390 -1.25 21.33 -18.75
C SER A 390 -1.97 20.21 -17.98
N VAL A 391 -1.24 19.51 -17.10
CA VAL A 391 -1.83 18.47 -16.24
C VAL A 391 -2.98 19.06 -15.44
N GLY A 392 -4.19 18.60 -15.73
CA GLY A 392 -5.41 18.96 -15.03
C GLY A 392 -5.92 17.79 -14.18
N GLN A 393 -6.87 18.08 -13.31
CA GLN A 393 -7.48 17.07 -12.45
C GLN A 393 -9.00 17.19 -12.51
N VAL A 394 -9.61 16.34 -13.32
CA VAL A 394 -11.06 16.29 -13.52
C VAL A 394 -11.62 15.03 -12.89
N SER A 395 -12.68 15.14 -12.11
CA SER A 395 -13.47 13.99 -11.67
C SER A 395 -14.42 13.56 -12.79
N LEU A 396 -14.88 12.30 -12.77
CA LEU A 396 -15.91 11.85 -13.72
C LEU A 396 -17.20 12.68 -13.59
N LYS A 397 -17.51 13.14 -12.40
CA LYS A 397 -18.66 14.02 -12.17
C LYS A 397 -18.52 15.36 -12.89
N GLU A 398 -17.39 16.04 -12.74
CA GLU A 398 -17.12 17.31 -13.43
C GLU A 398 -17.05 17.15 -14.94
N TYR A 399 -16.57 15.99 -15.41
CA TYR A 399 -16.62 15.63 -16.83
C TYR A 399 -18.07 15.56 -17.32
N VAL A 400 -18.92 14.75 -16.67
CA VAL A 400 -20.33 14.56 -17.07
C VAL A 400 -21.14 15.86 -16.97
N GLU A 401 -20.90 16.67 -15.92
CA GLU A 401 -21.55 17.99 -15.75
C GLU A 401 -21.17 19.00 -16.86
N ALA A 402 -20.01 18.81 -17.49
CA ALA A 402 -19.52 19.68 -18.56
C ALA A 402 -19.77 19.15 -19.99
N MET A 403 -20.34 17.94 -20.11
CA MET A 403 -20.66 17.35 -21.42
C MET A 403 -21.66 18.22 -22.20
N PRO A 404 -21.44 18.46 -23.49
CA PRO A 404 -22.45 19.02 -24.39
C PRO A 404 -23.71 18.14 -24.45
N GLU A 405 -24.84 18.73 -24.83
CA GLU A 405 -26.15 18.02 -24.93
C GLU A 405 -26.14 16.86 -25.94
N ASP A 406 -25.33 16.97 -26.96
CA ASP A 406 -25.15 15.98 -28.04
C ASP A 406 -24.16 14.87 -27.69
N GLN A 407 -23.49 14.95 -26.51
CA GLN A 407 -22.58 13.94 -26.04
C GLN A 407 -23.26 13.00 -25.02
N ASP A 408 -23.25 11.70 -25.27
CA ASP A 408 -23.85 10.67 -24.41
C ASP A 408 -22.83 9.72 -23.79
N THR A 409 -21.55 9.86 -24.14
CA THR A 409 -20.46 8.93 -23.82
C THR A 409 -19.28 9.66 -23.15
N VAL A 410 -18.71 9.07 -22.12
CA VAL A 410 -17.43 9.51 -21.51
C VAL A 410 -16.29 8.93 -22.33
N TRP A 411 -15.58 9.79 -23.04
CA TRP A 411 -14.48 9.41 -23.92
C TRP A 411 -13.15 9.37 -23.18
N PHE A 412 -12.34 8.37 -23.47
CA PHE A 412 -10.98 8.28 -22.92
C PHE A 412 -9.97 7.77 -23.96
N LEU A 413 -8.70 8.14 -23.76
CA LEU A 413 -7.56 7.63 -24.52
C LEU A 413 -6.48 7.18 -23.55
N THR A 414 -6.06 5.92 -23.65
CA THR A 414 -4.95 5.36 -22.86
C THR A 414 -3.63 5.47 -23.62
N GLY A 415 -2.51 5.65 -22.90
CA GLY A 415 -1.19 5.66 -23.53
C GLY A 415 -0.03 5.77 -22.54
N PRO A 416 1.23 5.84 -23.04
CA PRO A 416 2.41 5.77 -22.20
C PRO A 416 2.64 7.01 -21.32
N ASP A 417 2.29 8.18 -21.84
CA ASP A 417 2.48 9.46 -21.18
C ASP A 417 1.58 10.54 -21.79
N ARG A 418 1.39 11.64 -21.05
CA ARG A 418 0.54 12.76 -21.46
C ARG A 418 0.97 13.42 -22.77
N ALA A 419 2.27 13.59 -22.98
CA ALA A 419 2.77 14.30 -24.16
C ALA A 419 2.44 13.55 -25.45
N THR A 420 2.53 12.22 -25.41
CA THR A 420 2.14 11.34 -26.51
C THR A 420 0.63 11.34 -26.72
N VAL A 421 -0.14 11.09 -25.65
CA VAL A 421 -1.60 10.95 -25.73
C VAL A 421 -2.26 12.26 -26.16
N SER A 422 -1.84 13.41 -25.63
CA SER A 422 -2.42 14.72 -25.94
C SER A 422 -2.20 15.17 -27.39
N ARG A 423 -1.23 14.59 -28.10
CA ARG A 423 -0.92 14.90 -29.51
C ARG A 423 -1.46 13.87 -30.48
N SER A 424 -2.20 12.88 -29.98
CA SER A 424 -2.71 11.81 -30.82
C SER A 424 -3.69 12.33 -31.87
N PRO A 425 -3.58 11.89 -33.15
CA PRO A 425 -4.56 12.18 -34.20
C PRO A 425 -5.97 11.70 -33.81
N LEU A 426 -6.10 10.69 -32.98
CA LEU A 426 -7.39 10.18 -32.50
C LEU A 426 -8.23 11.23 -31.77
N LEU A 427 -7.64 12.35 -31.35
CA LEU A 427 -8.34 13.46 -30.68
C LEU A 427 -8.83 14.54 -31.61
N GLU A 428 -8.48 14.52 -32.91
CA GLU A 428 -8.79 15.61 -33.87
C GLU A 428 -10.29 15.85 -34.01
N GLY A 429 -11.06 14.80 -34.29
CA GLY A 429 -12.52 14.89 -34.44
C GLY A 429 -13.22 15.33 -33.14
N PHE A 430 -12.75 14.85 -32.00
CA PHE A 430 -13.28 15.26 -30.70
C PHE A 430 -13.03 16.74 -30.42
N ARG A 431 -11.84 17.24 -30.74
CA ARG A 431 -11.53 18.69 -30.65
C ARG A 431 -12.39 19.53 -31.57
N LYS A 432 -12.65 19.06 -32.80
CA LYS A 432 -13.54 19.75 -33.77
C LYS A 432 -14.96 19.88 -33.23
N LYS A 433 -15.46 18.81 -32.54
CA LYS A 433 -16.77 18.81 -31.87
C LYS A 433 -16.78 19.55 -30.51
N GLY A 434 -15.63 19.88 -29.99
CA GLY A 434 -15.51 20.46 -28.65
C GLY A 434 -15.78 19.45 -27.50
N TRP A 435 -15.69 18.16 -27.80
CA TRP A 435 -15.87 17.09 -26.80
C TRP A 435 -14.59 16.86 -26.01
N GLU A 436 -14.74 16.75 -24.71
CA GLU A 436 -13.63 16.44 -23.82
C GLU A 436 -13.27 14.95 -23.89
N VAL A 437 -11.98 14.63 -23.83
CA VAL A 437 -11.46 13.26 -23.74
C VAL A 437 -10.54 13.14 -22.53
N LEU A 438 -10.74 12.13 -21.69
CA LEU A 438 -9.86 11.81 -20.58
C LEU A 438 -8.54 11.21 -21.10
N LEU A 439 -7.42 11.67 -20.55
CA LEU A 439 -6.08 11.21 -20.89
C LEU A 439 -5.59 10.28 -19.78
N LEU A 440 -5.60 8.98 -20.02
CA LEU A 440 -5.34 7.93 -19.05
C LEU A 440 -3.94 7.37 -19.29
N THR A 441 -2.99 7.73 -18.42
CA THR A 441 -1.57 7.42 -18.62
C THR A 441 -0.97 6.52 -17.55
N ASP A 442 -1.70 6.25 -16.48
CA ASP A 442 -1.27 5.26 -15.48
C ASP A 442 -1.51 3.84 -15.99
N PRO A 443 -0.57 2.90 -15.81
CA PRO A 443 -0.79 1.51 -16.21
C PRO A 443 -2.08 0.90 -15.63
N VAL A 444 -2.45 1.26 -14.41
CA VAL A 444 -3.66 0.78 -13.73
C VAL A 444 -4.96 1.22 -14.41
N ASP A 445 -4.92 2.27 -15.22
CA ASP A 445 -6.12 2.80 -15.91
C ASP A 445 -6.74 1.78 -16.86
N GLU A 446 -5.94 0.90 -17.48
CA GLU A 446 -6.44 -0.17 -18.34
C GLU A 446 -7.36 -1.17 -17.60
N TRP A 447 -7.04 -1.47 -16.34
CA TRP A 447 -7.91 -2.31 -15.49
C TRP A 447 -9.06 -1.51 -14.90
N MET A 448 -8.84 -0.23 -14.61
CA MET A 448 -9.87 0.65 -14.09
C MET A 448 -11.03 0.78 -15.08
N VAL A 449 -10.76 1.09 -16.36
CA VAL A 449 -11.82 1.27 -17.37
C VAL A 449 -12.62 -0.01 -17.63
N THR A 450 -12.00 -1.19 -17.47
CA THR A 450 -12.74 -2.47 -17.55
C THR A 450 -13.65 -2.69 -16.34
N SER A 451 -13.32 -2.10 -15.20
CA SER A 451 -14.07 -2.22 -13.94
C SER A 451 -15.19 -1.18 -13.81
N VAL A 452 -15.10 -0.09 -14.57
CA VAL A 452 -16.07 1.02 -14.58
C VAL A 452 -16.54 1.21 -16.04
N PRO A 453 -17.42 0.33 -16.54
CA PRO A 453 -17.89 0.42 -17.94
C PRO A 453 -18.82 1.62 -18.18
N GLU A 454 -19.41 2.18 -17.12
CA GLU A 454 -20.31 3.35 -17.19
C GLU A 454 -20.20 4.20 -15.91
N TYR A 455 -20.54 5.47 -16.03
CA TYR A 455 -20.67 6.39 -14.90
C TYR A 455 -21.93 7.26 -15.09
N GLU A 456 -22.81 7.26 -14.07
CA GLU A 456 -24.12 7.96 -14.11
C GLU A 456 -24.95 7.66 -15.38
N GLY A 457 -24.91 6.39 -15.85
CA GLY A 457 -25.61 5.92 -17.04
C GLY A 457 -24.97 6.33 -18.37
N LYS A 458 -23.78 6.93 -18.34
CA LYS A 458 -22.98 7.26 -19.51
C LYS A 458 -21.89 6.20 -19.68
N PRO A 459 -21.81 5.51 -20.84
CA PRO A 459 -20.76 4.53 -21.08
C PRO A 459 -19.38 5.19 -21.14
N LEU A 460 -18.35 4.49 -20.66
CA LEU A 460 -16.95 4.86 -20.83
C LEU A 460 -16.41 4.12 -22.06
N GLN A 461 -15.97 4.88 -23.09
CA GLN A 461 -15.47 4.29 -24.34
C GLN A 461 -14.10 4.86 -24.74
N SER A 462 -13.28 4.00 -25.31
CA SER A 462 -11.97 4.38 -25.82
C SER A 462 -12.09 4.99 -27.22
N VAL A 463 -11.47 6.16 -27.40
CA VAL A 463 -11.36 6.78 -28.73
C VAL A 463 -10.42 6.01 -29.67
N ALA A 464 -9.65 5.04 -29.16
CA ALA A 464 -8.73 4.21 -29.93
C ALA A 464 -9.35 2.89 -30.39
N LYS A 465 -10.61 2.59 -30.04
CA LYS A 465 -11.24 1.30 -30.33
C LYS A 465 -12.50 1.45 -31.19
N GLY A 466 -12.65 0.48 -32.08
CA GLY A 466 -13.87 0.34 -32.88
C GLY A 466 -14.05 1.40 -33.94
N GLU A 467 -15.19 1.33 -34.57
CA GLU A 467 -15.66 2.32 -35.54
C GLU A 467 -16.39 3.42 -34.79
N LEU A 468 -15.98 4.67 -35.01
CA LEU A 468 -16.62 5.84 -34.42
C LEU A 468 -17.10 6.72 -35.54
N ASP A 469 -18.41 6.89 -35.64
CA ASP A 469 -19.02 7.85 -36.51
C ASP A 469 -19.21 9.16 -35.72
N LEU A 470 -18.39 10.15 -36.05
CA LEU A 470 -18.43 11.45 -35.41
C LEU A 470 -19.19 12.49 -36.24
N ASP A 471 -19.53 12.21 -37.48
CA ASP A 471 -20.30 13.11 -38.36
C ASP A 471 -21.77 12.68 -38.38
N ASP A 472 -22.70 13.66 -38.31
CA ASP A 472 -24.15 13.45 -38.34
C ASP A 472 -24.69 13.22 -39.75
N GLU A 473 -23.86 13.29 -40.80
CA GLU A 473 -24.23 13.09 -42.18
C GLU A 473 -23.46 11.91 -42.80
N ASP A 474 -24.11 10.77 -42.93
CA ASP A 474 -23.67 9.63 -43.73
C ASP A 474 -23.65 10.03 -45.23
N GLU A 475 -22.63 10.74 -45.69
CA GLU A 475 -22.38 10.79 -47.13
C GLU A 475 -21.83 9.43 -47.58
N PRO A 476 -22.48 8.73 -48.50
CA PRO A 476 -22.00 7.44 -48.96
C PRO A 476 -20.61 7.60 -49.61
N GLU A 477 -19.66 6.77 -49.17
CA GLU A 477 -18.33 6.71 -49.75
C GLU A 477 -18.40 6.55 -51.28
N SER A 478 -17.56 7.28 -52.00
CA SER A 478 -17.45 7.12 -53.44
C SER A 478 -16.92 5.72 -53.81
N GLU A 479 -17.35 5.17 -54.95
CA GLU A 479 -16.81 3.90 -55.48
C GLU A 479 -15.27 3.96 -55.60
N ALA A 480 -14.72 5.13 -55.96
CA ALA A 480 -13.26 5.33 -56.08
C ALA A 480 -12.54 5.22 -54.73
N THR A 481 -13.16 5.73 -53.68
CA THR A 481 -12.60 5.64 -52.31
C THR A 481 -12.64 4.20 -51.80
N GLN A 482 -13.73 3.46 -52.05
CA GLN A 482 -13.85 2.04 -51.68
C GLN A 482 -12.82 1.17 -52.41
N ASP A 483 -12.59 1.43 -53.73
CA ASP A 483 -11.58 0.72 -54.50
C ASP A 483 -10.18 1.01 -54.03
N LEU A 484 -9.88 2.28 -53.68
CA LEU A 484 -8.60 2.67 -53.06
C LEU A 484 -8.34 1.96 -51.74
N VAL A 485 -9.31 1.94 -50.85
CA VAL A 485 -9.21 1.28 -49.54
C VAL A 485 -8.95 -0.22 -49.69
N GLY A 486 -9.68 -0.87 -50.62
CA GLY A 486 -9.47 -2.27 -50.98
C GLY A 486 -8.05 -2.55 -51.50
N TRP A 487 -7.54 -1.67 -52.36
CA TRP A 487 -6.18 -1.79 -52.90
C TRP A 487 -5.12 -1.60 -51.82
N ILE A 488 -5.23 -0.59 -50.94
CA ILE A 488 -4.31 -0.37 -49.82
C ILE A 488 -4.33 -1.59 -48.89
N GLY A 489 -5.54 -2.13 -48.60
CA GLY A 489 -5.69 -3.34 -47.77
C GLY A 489 -4.96 -4.55 -48.35
N GLY A 490 -5.06 -4.74 -49.68
CA GLY A 490 -4.30 -5.78 -50.39
C GLY A 490 -2.78 -5.60 -50.29
N LEU A 491 -2.31 -4.36 -50.47
CA LEU A 491 -0.88 -4.02 -50.38
C LEU A 491 -0.30 -4.21 -48.99
N LEU A 492 -1.07 -3.89 -47.95
CA LEU A 492 -0.64 -3.98 -46.54
C LEU A 492 -1.06 -5.30 -45.87
N THR A 493 -1.40 -6.33 -46.65
CA THR A 493 -1.77 -7.65 -46.16
C THR A 493 -0.67 -8.21 -45.20
N GLY A 494 -1.08 -8.67 -44.02
CA GLY A 494 -0.19 -9.16 -42.97
C GLY A 494 0.47 -8.09 -42.12
N GLN A 495 0.27 -6.79 -42.44
CA GLN A 495 0.76 -5.67 -41.62
C GLN A 495 -0.37 -4.97 -40.85
N VAL A 496 -1.58 -4.98 -41.40
CA VAL A 496 -2.81 -4.45 -40.79
C VAL A 496 -3.93 -5.48 -40.90
N LYS A 497 -4.92 -5.39 -40.01
CA LYS A 497 -6.11 -6.26 -39.99
C LYS A 497 -7.07 -5.88 -41.12
N ALA A 498 -7.26 -4.58 -41.34
CA ALA A 498 -8.09 -3.98 -42.36
C ALA A 498 -7.66 -2.55 -42.63
N VAL A 499 -8.15 -1.97 -43.74
CA VAL A 499 -8.06 -0.54 -44.00
C VAL A 499 -9.50 -0.04 -44.18
N ARG A 500 -9.81 1.15 -43.66
CA ARG A 500 -11.12 1.80 -43.82
C ARG A 500 -10.96 3.32 -43.77
N THR A 501 -11.98 4.04 -44.24
CA THR A 501 -12.06 5.49 -44.08
C THR A 501 -12.53 5.87 -42.68
N THR A 502 -12.35 7.11 -42.29
CA THR A 502 -12.80 7.64 -41.00
C THR A 502 -13.09 9.13 -41.05
N SER A 503 -14.11 9.55 -40.30
CA SER A 503 -14.44 10.95 -40.03
C SER A 503 -13.74 11.52 -38.77
N ARG A 504 -13.02 10.69 -37.99
CA ARG A 504 -12.34 11.14 -36.76
C ARG A 504 -11.10 12.00 -37.03
N LEU A 505 -10.56 11.97 -38.25
CA LEU A 505 -9.36 12.71 -38.65
C LEU A 505 -9.75 14.00 -39.38
N THR A 506 -9.08 15.11 -39.08
CA THR A 506 -9.23 16.40 -39.75
C THR A 506 -7.95 16.83 -40.44
N ASP A 507 -6.82 16.78 -39.77
CA ASP A 507 -5.52 17.24 -40.23
C ASP A 507 -4.56 16.09 -40.61
N SER A 508 -4.72 14.94 -39.98
CA SER A 508 -3.88 13.77 -40.22
C SER A 508 -4.41 12.91 -41.37
N ALA A 509 -3.47 12.28 -42.12
CA ALA A 509 -3.81 11.42 -43.25
C ALA A 509 -4.29 10.03 -42.82
N SER A 510 -3.80 9.51 -41.71
CA SER A 510 -4.10 8.15 -41.25
C SER A 510 -3.83 7.98 -39.77
N VAL A 511 -4.45 6.95 -39.19
CA VAL A 511 -4.22 6.53 -37.78
C VAL A 511 -4.44 5.03 -37.64
N LEU A 512 -3.82 4.41 -36.63
CA LEU A 512 -4.08 3.02 -36.24
C LEU A 512 -5.11 2.96 -35.12
N VAL A 513 -6.10 2.08 -35.26
CA VAL A 513 -7.10 1.82 -34.23
C VAL A 513 -7.17 0.33 -33.90
N ASP A 514 -7.54 0.02 -32.66
CA ASP A 514 -7.75 -1.34 -32.21
C ASP A 514 -9.18 -1.80 -32.59
N ASP A 515 -9.36 -3.08 -32.91
CA ASP A 515 -10.70 -3.63 -33.10
C ASP A 515 -11.45 -3.73 -31.78
N THR A 516 -12.77 -3.68 -31.82
CA THR A 516 -13.64 -3.67 -30.63
C THR A 516 -13.39 -4.86 -29.70
N GLY A 517 -13.09 -6.05 -30.26
CA GLY A 517 -12.85 -7.29 -29.50
C GLY A 517 -11.40 -7.53 -29.10
N ASP A 518 -10.45 -6.73 -29.57
CA ASP A 518 -9.03 -6.96 -29.36
C ASP A 518 -8.54 -6.31 -28.04
N ILE A 519 -7.44 -6.85 -27.50
CA ILE A 519 -6.71 -6.21 -26.40
C ILE A 519 -6.13 -4.91 -26.94
N GLY A 520 -6.39 -3.79 -26.26
CA GLY A 520 -5.88 -2.48 -26.67
C GLY A 520 -4.36 -2.45 -26.77
N SER A 521 -3.84 -1.67 -27.71
CA SER A 521 -2.41 -1.57 -27.98
C SER A 521 -1.58 -1.13 -26.76
N ASN A 522 -2.11 -0.26 -25.91
CA ASN A 522 -1.45 0.18 -24.68
C ASN A 522 -1.43 -0.94 -23.62
N MET A 523 -2.53 -1.69 -23.46
CA MET A 523 -2.54 -2.88 -22.58
C MET A 523 -1.53 -3.93 -23.06
N ALA A 524 -1.47 -4.20 -24.37
CA ALA A 524 -0.48 -5.13 -24.92
C ALA A 524 0.97 -4.66 -24.67
N ARG A 525 1.22 -3.35 -24.71
CA ARG A 525 2.52 -2.75 -24.35
C ARG A 525 2.86 -3.01 -22.88
N ILE A 526 1.92 -2.78 -21.96
CA ILE A 526 2.08 -3.00 -20.52
C ILE A 526 2.37 -4.48 -20.24
N LEU A 527 1.58 -5.40 -20.82
CA LEU A 527 1.76 -6.84 -20.61
C LEU A 527 3.13 -7.34 -21.11
N ARG A 528 3.63 -6.81 -22.23
CA ARG A 528 4.99 -7.11 -22.70
C ARG A 528 6.08 -6.65 -21.75
N GLN A 529 5.90 -5.53 -21.06
CA GLN A 529 6.86 -5.04 -20.05
C GLN A 529 6.97 -5.96 -18.84
N VAL A 530 5.92 -6.71 -18.51
CA VAL A 530 5.92 -7.70 -17.42
C VAL A 530 6.21 -9.14 -17.90
N ASN A 531 6.93 -9.28 -19.02
CA ASN A 531 7.39 -10.56 -19.61
C ASN A 531 6.25 -11.54 -19.96
N GLN A 532 5.08 -11.06 -20.33
CA GLN A 532 4.05 -11.89 -20.94
C GLN A 532 4.22 -11.84 -22.46
N ASP A 533 4.53 -12.99 -23.06
CA ASP A 533 4.57 -13.14 -24.52
C ASP A 533 3.15 -12.95 -25.10
N MET A 534 2.84 -11.74 -25.52
CA MET A 534 1.59 -11.42 -26.18
C MET A 534 1.84 -11.28 -27.68
N PRO A 535 1.08 -12.00 -28.52
CA PRO A 535 1.13 -11.80 -29.96
C PRO A 535 0.74 -10.34 -30.28
N THR A 536 1.45 -9.75 -31.22
CA THR A 536 1.10 -8.41 -31.71
C THR A 536 -0.20 -8.52 -32.50
N ALA A 537 -1.30 -8.00 -31.94
CA ALA A 537 -2.56 -7.92 -32.66
C ALA A 537 -2.40 -7.01 -33.88
N MET A 538 -2.89 -7.45 -35.04
CA MET A 538 -2.95 -6.61 -36.23
C MET A 538 -4.06 -5.59 -36.04
N ARG A 539 -3.73 -4.31 -36.25
CA ARG A 539 -4.64 -3.18 -36.05
C ARG A 539 -5.29 -2.77 -37.36
N ILE A 540 -6.32 -1.95 -37.28
CA ILE A 540 -7.01 -1.38 -38.42
C ILE A 540 -6.36 -0.03 -38.77
N LEU A 541 -6.02 0.18 -40.03
CA LEU A 541 -5.56 1.48 -40.54
C LEU A 541 -6.78 2.29 -40.99
N GLU A 542 -7.02 3.39 -40.31
CA GLU A 542 -8.02 4.37 -40.74
C GLU A 542 -7.34 5.49 -41.55
N VAL A 543 -7.97 5.86 -42.67
CA VAL A 543 -7.49 6.90 -43.59
C VAL A 543 -8.50 8.02 -43.71
N ASN A 544 -8.01 9.25 -43.75
CA ASN A 544 -8.83 10.44 -43.96
C ASN A 544 -9.00 10.69 -45.48
N PRO A 545 -10.21 10.47 -46.05
CA PRO A 545 -10.45 10.64 -47.50
C PRO A 545 -10.27 12.08 -47.96
N ASP A 546 -10.43 13.05 -47.08
CA ASP A 546 -10.29 14.46 -47.38
C ASP A 546 -8.87 14.99 -47.34
N HIS A 547 -7.94 14.24 -46.76
CA HIS A 547 -6.56 14.66 -46.68
C HIS A 547 -5.89 14.75 -48.08
N PRO A 548 -5.12 15.81 -48.37
CA PRO A 548 -4.51 16.01 -49.69
C PRO A 548 -3.64 14.84 -50.17
N MET A 549 -2.98 14.15 -49.24
CA MET A 549 -2.16 12.98 -49.54
C MET A 549 -3.02 11.79 -50.00
N VAL A 550 -4.18 11.56 -49.35
CA VAL A 550 -5.09 10.48 -49.70
C VAL A 550 -5.78 10.77 -51.00
N LYS A 551 -6.23 12.02 -51.24
CA LYS A 551 -6.76 12.47 -52.54
C LYS A 551 -5.74 12.34 -53.68
N THR A 552 -4.46 12.57 -53.40
CA THR A 552 -3.39 12.35 -54.41
C THR A 552 -3.22 10.86 -54.70
N LEU A 553 -3.26 10.03 -53.67
CA LEU A 553 -3.16 8.58 -53.78
C LEU A 553 -4.34 8.01 -54.60
N GLU A 554 -5.57 8.48 -54.35
CA GLU A 554 -6.78 8.11 -55.11
C GLU A 554 -6.63 8.42 -56.60
N ARG A 555 -6.16 9.62 -56.94
CA ARG A 555 -5.92 10.03 -58.32
C ARG A 555 -4.85 9.17 -59.00
N LEU A 556 -3.75 8.85 -58.32
CA LEU A 556 -2.70 7.99 -58.87
C LEU A 556 -3.22 6.56 -59.10
N HIS A 557 -3.96 6.03 -58.15
CA HIS A 557 -4.55 4.70 -58.24
C HIS A 557 -5.56 4.63 -59.42
N SER A 558 -6.51 5.55 -59.49
CA SER A 558 -7.50 5.63 -60.56
C SER A 558 -6.87 5.83 -61.94
N ALA A 559 -5.70 6.46 -62.03
CA ALA A 559 -4.93 6.62 -63.27
C ALA A 559 -4.06 5.40 -63.61
N GLY A 560 -4.08 4.32 -62.81
CA GLY A 560 -3.28 3.10 -62.98
C GLY A 560 -1.79 3.29 -62.68
N ARG A 561 -1.39 4.39 -62.01
CA ARG A 561 -0.02 4.72 -61.64
C ARG A 561 0.37 4.09 -60.32
N THR A 562 0.27 2.77 -60.26
CA THR A 562 0.47 2.00 -59.00
C THR A 562 1.89 2.09 -58.47
N THR A 563 2.91 2.17 -59.32
CA THR A 563 4.32 2.29 -58.92
C THR A 563 4.60 3.57 -58.14
N GLU A 564 3.95 4.68 -58.46
CA GLU A 564 4.08 5.95 -57.74
C GLU A 564 3.13 6.02 -56.51
N ALA A 565 2.02 5.27 -56.53
CA ALA A 565 1.04 5.22 -55.47
C ALA A 565 1.52 4.37 -54.28
N GLU A 566 2.21 3.26 -54.53
CA GLU A 566 2.65 2.28 -53.54
C GLU A 566 3.51 2.89 -52.39
N PRO A 567 4.54 3.72 -52.67
CA PRO A 567 5.31 4.34 -51.58
C PRO A 567 4.47 5.26 -50.68
N ILE A 568 3.43 5.91 -51.25
CA ILE A 568 2.52 6.79 -50.47
C ILE A 568 1.60 5.96 -49.60
N ALA A 569 1.09 4.83 -50.09
CA ALA A 569 0.25 3.93 -49.32
C ALA A 569 1.02 3.34 -48.12
N HIS A 570 2.28 2.91 -48.30
CA HIS A 570 3.13 2.47 -47.20
C HIS A 570 3.44 3.59 -46.22
N LEU A 571 3.61 4.83 -46.72
CA LEU A 571 3.90 5.97 -45.84
C LEU A 571 2.71 6.30 -44.90
N LEU A 572 1.45 6.06 -45.31
CA LEU A 572 0.29 6.20 -44.43
C LEU A 572 0.45 5.31 -43.18
N LEU A 573 0.80 4.04 -43.38
CA LEU A 573 1.02 3.13 -42.25
C LEU A 573 2.23 3.53 -41.40
N ASP A 574 3.32 3.93 -42.07
CA ASP A 574 4.54 4.34 -41.37
C ASP A 574 4.32 5.59 -40.51
N GLN A 575 3.55 6.58 -41.02
CA GLN A 575 3.19 7.78 -40.25
C GLN A 575 2.35 7.43 -39.03
N ALA A 576 1.34 6.58 -39.18
CA ALA A 576 0.48 6.13 -38.09
C ALA A 576 1.32 5.41 -36.98
N ARG A 577 2.25 4.55 -37.39
CA ARG A 577 3.19 3.89 -36.46
C ARG A 577 4.19 4.85 -35.80
N LEU A 578 4.68 5.84 -36.53
CA LEU A 578 5.64 6.82 -36.04
C LEU A 578 5.04 7.68 -34.93
N VAL A 579 3.81 8.11 -35.08
CA VAL A 579 3.08 8.90 -34.07
C VAL A 579 2.97 8.14 -32.73
N GLU A 580 2.87 6.83 -32.79
CA GLU A 580 2.81 5.97 -31.61
C GLU A 580 4.20 5.53 -31.10
N GLY A 581 5.30 5.96 -31.73
CA GLY A 581 6.66 5.54 -31.41
C GLY A 581 6.96 4.08 -31.77
N GLN A 582 6.18 3.46 -32.67
CA GLN A 582 6.27 2.03 -33.02
C GLN A 582 6.81 1.79 -34.44
N VAL A 583 7.87 2.49 -34.83
CA VAL A 583 8.48 2.29 -36.14
C VAL A 583 9.15 0.92 -36.21
N GLN A 584 8.65 0.03 -37.06
CA GLN A 584 9.20 -1.33 -37.21
C GLN A 584 10.48 -1.35 -38.06
N ASP A 585 10.54 -0.56 -39.14
CA ASP A 585 11.70 -0.46 -40.03
C ASP A 585 12.02 1.02 -40.33
N PRO A 586 12.87 1.66 -39.49
CA PRO A 586 13.29 3.05 -39.72
C PRO A 586 14.04 3.26 -41.03
N VAL A 587 14.75 2.24 -41.53
CA VAL A 587 15.55 2.34 -42.76
C VAL A 587 14.62 2.42 -43.97
N ALA A 588 13.61 1.53 -44.03
CA ALA A 588 12.62 1.55 -45.08
C ALA A 588 11.78 2.85 -45.09
N LEU A 589 11.43 3.39 -43.91
CA LEU A 589 10.76 4.69 -43.79
C LEU A 589 11.62 5.81 -44.40
N VAL A 590 12.92 5.87 -44.03
CA VAL A 590 13.84 6.90 -44.59
C VAL A 590 13.96 6.78 -46.10
N GLN A 591 14.07 5.57 -46.63
CA GLN A 591 14.16 5.32 -48.08
C GLN A 591 12.88 5.80 -48.80
N ARG A 592 11.69 5.52 -48.26
CA ARG A 592 10.42 6.01 -48.81
C ARG A 592 10.35 7.53 -48.79
N LEU A 593 10.75 8.17 -47.69
CA LEU A 593 10.81 9.63 -47.61
C LEU A 593 11.78 10.25 -48.62
N GLN A 594 12.94 9.64 -48.85
CA GLN A 594 13.90 10.08 -49.84
C GLN A 594 13.32 9.95 -51.28
N THR A 595 12.67 8.82 -51.57
CA THR A 595 12.02 8.60 -52.87
C THR A 595 10.95 9.64 -53.14
N LEU A 596 10.07 9.90 -52.19
CA LEU A 596 9.00 10.90 -52.31
C LEU A 596 9.59 12.32 -52.41
N SER A 597 10.64 12.64 -51.69
CA SER A 597 11.33 13.94 -51.78
C SER A 597 11.94 14.15 -53.13
N ALA A 598 12.56 13.11 -53.73
CA ALA A 598 13.11 13.17 -55.08
C ALA A 598 12.01 13.38 -56.15
N LEU A 599 10.87 12.67 -56.04
CA LEU A 599 9.70 12.86 -56.91
C LEU A 599 9.14 14.28 -56.80
N ALA A 600 9.04 14.82 -55.61
CA ALA A 600 8.57 16.19 -55.35
C ALA A 600 9.53 17.22 -55.97
N ALA A 601 10.86 17.04 -55.82
CA ALA A 601 11.85 17.91 -56.39
C ALA A 601 11.81 17.92 -57.94
N GLN A 602 11.60 16.76 -58.55
CA GLN A 602 11.39 16.66 -60.01
C GLN A 602 10.12 17.40 -60.46
N ALA A 603 9.02 17.24 -59.74
CA ALA A 603 7.75 17.92 -60.06
C ALA A 603 7.84 19.46 -59.94
N LEU A 604 8.67 19.96 -59.03
CA LEU A 604 8.93 21.38 -58.81
C LEU A 604 9.94 21.97 -59.81
N GLY A 605 10.52 21.14 -60.73
CA GLY A 605 11.47 21.59 -61.73
C GLY A 605 12.88 21.94 -61.13
N VAL A 606 13.14 21.50 -59.90
CA VAL A 606 14.40 21.78 -59.16
C VAL A 606 15.30 20.54 -59.13
N GLY A 607 14.96 19.47 -59.85
CA GLY A 607 15.68 18.21 -59.84
C GLY A 607 17.05 18.29 -60.51
N ALA A 608 18.11 18.20 -59.74
CA ALA A 608 19.40 17.76 -60.24
C ALA A 608 19.27 16.31 -60.72
N THR A 609 19.71 16.01 -61.93
CA THR A 609 19.88 14.65 -62.44
C THR A 609 20.70 13.88 -61.43
N VAL A 610 20.12 12.93 -60.74
CA VAL A 610 20.90 11.94 -59.97
C VAL A 610 21.52 11.02 -61.01
N GLU A 611 22.78 11.29 -61.36
CA GLU A 611 23.60 10.28 -62.03
C GLU A 611 23.67 9.08 -61.06
N THR A 612 23.17 7.96 -61.53
CA THR A 612 23.38 6.66 -60.89
C THR A 612 24.87 6.47 -60.68
N ALA A 613 25.31 6.60 -59.44
CA ALA A 613 26.71 6.29 -59.07
C ALA A 613 26.91 4.80 -59.33
N VAL A 614 27.72 4.53 -60.33
CA VAL A 614 28.31 3.24 -60.63
C VAL A 614 29.02 2.73 -59.37
N GLU A 615 28.81 1.47 -59.05
CA GLU A 615 29.52 0.73 -58.04
C GLU A 615 31.04 1.01 -58.13
N THR A 616 31.56 1.77 -57.21
CA THR A 616 33.01 1.79 -56.94
C THR A 616 33.29 0.80 -55.83
N GLU A 617 33.99 -0.27 -56.20
CA GLU A 617 34.59 -1.22 -55.26
C GLU A 617 35.34 -0.43 -54.18
N HIS A 618 34.90 -0.58 -52.95
CA HIS A 618 35.64 -0.12 -51.79
C HIS A 618 36.86 -1.04 -51.58
N PRO A 619 38.08 -0.52 -51.54
CA PRO A 619 39.22 -1.32 -51.09
C PRO A 619 38.98 -1.61 -49.59
N THR A 620 39.03 -2.88 -49.25
CA THR A 620 39.04 -3.35 -47.84
C THR A 620 40.26 -2.73 -47.14
N PRO A 621 40.08 -2.05 -46.00
CA PRO A 621 41.22 -1.68 -45.19
C PRO A 621 41.81 -2.94 -44.55
N ASP A 622 43.11 -3.13 -44.69
CA ASP A 622 43.86 -4.14 -43.95
C ASP A 622 43.71 -3.88 -42.45
N VAL A 623 42.96 -4.74 -41.79
CA VAL A 623 42.89 -4.77 -40.33
C VAL A 623 44.04 -5.65 -39.84
N GLU A 624 45.11 -5.03 -39.35
CA GLU A 624 46.12 -5.72 -38.53
C GLU A 624 45.43 -6.32 -37.30
N VAL A 625 45.42 -7.65 -37.27
CA VAL A 625 44.96 -8.42 -36.10
C VAL A 625 46.04 -8.33 -35.03
N VAL A 626 45.85 -7.46 -34.05
CA VAL A 626 46.65 -7.44 -32.82
C VAL A 626 46.20 -8.61 -31.95
N THR A 627 47.10 -9.55 -31.74
CA THR A 627 46.91 -10.70 -30.83
C THR A 627 46.98 -10.25 -29.36
N PRO A 628 46.28 -10.93 -28.43
CA PRO A 628 46.09 -10.47 -27.04
C PRO A 628 47.25 -10.72 -26.07
N ASP A 629 48.51 -10.76 -26.49
CA ASP A 629 49.61 -11.21 -25.62
C ASP A 629 50.63 -10.12 -25.21
N GLU A 630 50.31 -8.83 -25.34
CA GLU A 630 51.22 -7.76 -24.88
C GLU A 630 50.55 -6.70 -24.00
N ILE A 631 49.89 -7.11 -22.90
CA ILE A 631 49.60 -6.21 -21.77
C ILE A 631 49.85 -6.96 -20.46
N ILE A 632 51.10 -7.24 -20.15
CA ILE A 632 51.58 -7.41 -18.77
C ILE A 632 53.01 -6.84 -18.76
N THR A 633 53.18 -5.72 -18.10
CA THR A 633 54.23 -5.13 -17.30
C THR A 633 54.32 -3.61 -17.51
N ASN A 634 53.93 -2.86 -16.51
CA ASN A 634 54.76 -1.95 -15.73
C ASN A 634 53.90 -0.92 -14.94
N ASP A 635 54.23 -0.95 -13.64
CA ASP A 635 54.06 0.01 -12.55
C ASP A 635 52.66 0.22 -11.98
#